data_f5e87dd3bdd3ed90aa256702b219ac70
#
_entry.id   f5e87dd3bdd3ed90aa256702b219ac70
#
_cell.length_a   1.000
_cell.length_b   1.000
_cell.length_c   1.000
_cell.angle_alpha   90.00
_cell.angle_beta   90.00
_cell.angle_gamma   90.00
#
_symmetry.space_group_name_H-M   'P 1'
#
loop_
_entity.id
_entity.type
_entity.pdbx_description
1 polymer ?
#
loop_
_entity_poly.entity_id
_entity_poly.type
_entity_poly.pdbx_seq_one_letter_code
_entity_poly.pdbx_strand_id
1 'polypeptide(L)'
;DMRLKTLIMVCYGCGLRINELLRIKVQDIDGQRKTILIEQGKGDKSRYVVVSDSVLAQLRCYWKMYHPTGWMFYSRLLMDKPMSASTFRKPLRKHAQACGLKHCNPHTLRHAYATHQLESGMPLHQLQHQLGHSDIKTTQSYLHWLPELGHGGIDLLASWSKQ
;
A
#
# COMPACT_ATOMS: atom_id res chain seq x y z
N ASP A 1 18.83 -5.50 -0.62
CA ASP A 1 18.27 -5.99 0.64
C ASP A 1 16.80 -6.40 0.43
N MET A 2 16.55 -7.70 0.56
CA MET A 2 15.20 -8.32 0.42
C MET A 2 14.16 -7.67 1.36
N ARG A 3 14.55 -7.37 2.58
CA ARG A 3 13.67 -6.77 3.58
C ARG A 3 13.19 -5.39 3.15
N LEU A 4 14.12 -4.53 2.72
CA LEU A 4 13.78 -3.19 2.24
C LEU A 4 12.90 -3.25 0.98
N LYS A 5 13.26 -4.12 0.02
CA LYS A 5 12.46 -4.36 -1.19
C LYS A 5 11.02 -4.74 -0.84
N THR A 6 10.85 -5.70 0.08
CA THR A 6 9.51 -6.17 0.48
C THR A 6 8.72 -5.05 1.17
N LEU A 7 9.33 -4.30 2.08
CA LEU A 7 8.70 -3.17 2.74
C LEU A 7 8.22 -2.11 1.74
N ILE A 8 9.04 -1.76 0.75
CA ILE A 8 8.68 -0.81 -0.31
C ILE A 8 7.51 -1.37 -1.13
N MET A 9 7.61 -2.63 -1.59
CA MET A 9 6.58 -3.23 -2.43
C MET A 9 5.22 -3.34 -1.71
N VAL A 10 5.20 -3.71 -0.43
CA VAL A 10 3.96 -3.79 0.35
C VAL A 10 3.42 -2.39 0.66
N CYS A 11 4.29 -1.45 1.06
CA CYS A 11 3.89 -0.08 1.36
C CYS A 11 3.24 0.60 0.14
N TYR A 12 3.90 0.54 -1.00
CA TYR A 12 3.42 1.10 -2.26
C TYR A 12 2.27 0.27 -2.83
N GLY A 13 2.40 -1.05 -2.96
CA GLY A 13 1.42 -1.91 -3.63
C GLY A 13 0.08 -2.06 -2.90
N CYS A 14 0.03 -1.71 -1.60
CA CYS A 14 -1.19 -1.76 -0.79
C CYS A 14 -1.61 -0.38 -0.26
N GLY A 15 -0.83 0.67 -0.48
CA GLY A 15 -1.12 2.02 -0.01
C GLY A 15 -1.16 2.16 1.52
N LEU A 16 -0.36 1.39 2.26
CA LEU A 16 -0.42 1.33 3.72
C LEU A 16 0.26 2.52 4.41
N ARG A 17 -0.29 2.91 5.57
CA ARG A 17 0.45 3.76 6.52
C ARG A 17 1.63 2.97 7.09
N ILE A 18 2.74 3.65 7.42
CA ILE A 18 3.92 2.96 7.97
C ILE A 18 3.61 2.11 9.20
N ASN A 19 2.78 2.59 10.10
CA ASN A 19 2.43 1.84 11.31
C ASN A 19 1.54 0.63 11.00
N GLU A 20 0.66 0.72 9.99
CA GLU A 20 -0.13 -0.40 9.50
C GLU A 20 0.80 -1.47 8.91
N LEU A 21 1.71 -1.08 8.01
CA LEU A 21 2.68 -1.96 7.38
C LEU A 21 3.50 -2.75 8.42
N LEU A 22 4.05 -2.05 9.41
CA LEU A 22 4.96 -2.67 10.39
C LEU A 22 4.24 -3.55 11.41
N ARG A 23 2.92 -3.41 11.53
CA ARG A 23 2.08 -4.22 12.43
C ARG A 23 1.38 -5.39 11.74
N ILE A 24 1.67 -5.67 10.48
CA ILE A 24 1.16 -6.87 9.81
C ILE A 24 1.72 -8.11 10.49
N LYS A 25 0.84 -9.02 10.89
CA LYS A 25 1.21 -10.35 11.38
C LYS A 25 1.12 -11.35 10.22
N VAL A 26 1.84 -12.44 10.32
CA VAL A 26 1.79 -13.52 9.30
C VAL A 26 0.37 -14.05 9.11
N GLN A 27 -0.37 -14.21 10.19
CA GLN A 27 -1.76 -14.70 10.21
C GLN A 27 -2.76 -13.74 9.54
N ASP A 28 -2.42 -12.46 9.41
CA ASP A 28 -3.30 -11.45 8.80
C ASP A 28 -3.33 -11.54 7.27
N ILE A 29 -2.41 -12.33 6.69
CA ILE A 29 -2.23 -12.44 5.24
C ILE A 29 -2.99 -13.66 4.72
N ASP A 30 -4.07 -13.42 3.98
CA ASP A 30 -4.83 -14.46 3.28
C ASP A 30 -4.38 -14.53 1.80
N GLY A 31 -3.56 -15.53 1.51
CA GLY A 31 -3.03 -15.72 0.16
C GLY A 31 -4.05 -16.27 -0.85
N GLN A 32 -5.17 -16.87 -0.39
CA GLN A 32 -6.24 -17.36 -1.26
C GLN A 32 -7.18 -16.24 -1.65
N ARG A 33 -7.60 -15.43 -0.66
CA ARG A 33 -8.46 -14.26 -0.88
C ARG A 33 -7.70 -13.05 -1.41
N LYS A 34 -6.37 -13.10 -1.42
CA LYS A 34 -5.48 -12.01 -1.80
C LYS A 34 -5.76 -10.76 -0.97
N THR A 35 -5.84 -10.91 0.34
CA THR A 35 -6.11 -9.81 1.27
C THR A 35 -5.16 -9.81 2.46
N ILE A 36 -4.99 -8.65 3.06
CA ILE A 36 -4.33 -8.47 4.35
C ILE A 36 -5.31 -7.79 5.28
N LEU A 37 -5.52 -8.36 6.46
CA LEU A 37 -6.27 -7.71 7.54
C LEU A 37 -5.39 -6.63 8.16
N ILE A 38 -5.84 -5.39 8.12
CA ILE A 38 -5.21 -4.26 8.79
C ILE A 38 -5.98 -3.96 10.05
N GLU A 39 -5.42 -4.39 11.18
CA GLU A 39 -5.93 -4.02 12.50
C GLU A 39 -5.62 -2.54 12.75
N GLN A 40 -6.63 -1.74 13.05
CA GLN A 40 -6.46 -0.35 13.45
C GLN A 40 -6.51 -0.25 14.98
N GLY A 41 -5.81 0.76 15.55
CA GLY A 41 -5.76 0.96 16.99
C GLY A 41 -7.13 1.34 17.58
N LYS A 42 -7.18 1.51 18.90
CA LYS A 42 -8.37 1.73 19.72
C LYS A 42 -9.32 2.79 19.10
N GLY A 43 -10.49 2.36 18.66
CA GLY A 43 -11.57 3.22 18.11
C GLY A 43 -11.72 3.22 16.59
N ASP A 44 -10.80 2.66 15.84
CA ASP A 44 -10.86 2.59 14.37
C ASP A 44 -11.23 1.18 13.90
N LYS A 45 -12.01 1.08 12.83
CA LYS A 45 -12.48 -0.23 12.31
C LYS A 45 -11.36 -0.91 11.53
N SER A 46 -11.10 -2.19 11.81
CA SER A 46 -10.23 -3.03 10.99
C SER A 46 -10.78 -3.12 9.57
N ARG A 47 -9.87 -3.24 8.58
CA ARG A 47 -10.26 -3.40 7.18
C ARG A 47 -9.42 -4.45 6.48
N TYR A 48 -9.98 -5.03 5.44
CA TYR A 48 -9.23 -5.87 4.50
C TYR A 48 -8.69 -5.01 3.35
N VAL A 49 -7.40 -5.16 3.08
CA VAL A 49 -6.69 -4.50 1.98
C VAL A 49 -6.42 -5.54 0.91
N VAL A 50 -6.82 -5.25 -0.33
CA VAL A 50 -6.56 -6.12 -1.48
C VAL A 50 -5.08 -6.08 -1.84
N VAL A 51 -4.51 -7.23 -2.17
CA VAL A 51 -3.09 -7.42 -2.44
C VAL A 51 -2.91 -8.05 -3.82
N SER A 52 -2.05 -7.47 -4.65
CA SER A 52 -1.70 -8.01 -5.96
C SER A 52 -0.88 -9.30 -5.86
N ASP A 53 -0.93 -10.11 -6.93
CA ASP A 53 -0.14 -11.34 -7.02
C ASP A 53 1.37 -11.06 -6.87
N SER A 54 1.85 -9.96 -7.42
CA SER A 54 3.26 -9.54 -7.31
C SER A 54 3.67 -9.28 -5.86
N VAL A 55 2.82 -8.60 -5.09
CA VAL A 55 3.08 -8.33 -3.66
C VAL A 55 3.00 -9.63 -2.85
N LEU A 56 2.02 -10.50 -3.12
CA LEU A 56 1.94 -11.80 -2.47
C LEU A 56 3.14 -12.69 -2.76
N ALA A 57 3.61 -12.72 -4.01
CA ALA A 57 4.81 -13.46 -4.39
C ALA A 57 6.04 -12.94 -3.62
N GLN A 58 6.18 -11.63 -3.52
CA GLN A 58 7.27 -11.00 -2.75
C GLN A 58 7.19 -11.33 -1.25
N LEU A 59 5.97 -11.30 -0.66
CA LEU A 59 5.75 -11.68 0.73
C LEU A 59 6.10 -13.15 0.99
N ARG A 60 5.76 -14.06 0.05
CA ARG A 60 6.15 -15.47 0.13
C ARG A 60 7.67 -15.66 0.05
N CYS A 61 8.35 -14.93 -0.85
CA CYS A 61 9.82 -14.96 -0.92
C CYS A 61 10.45 -14.46 0.38
N TYR A 62 9.91 -13.37 0.94
CA TYR A 62 10.36 -12.84 2.22
C TYR A 62 10.15 -13.85 3.36
N TRP A 63 8.96 -14.45 3.43
CA TRP A 63 8.64 -15.46 4.45
C TRP A 63 9.58 -16.67 4.36
N LYS A 64 9.82 -17.20 3.17
CA LYS A 64 10.77 -18.31 2.96
C LYS A 64 12.19 -18.00 3.39
N MET A 65 12.61 -16.75 3.33
CA MET A 65 13.97 -16.32 3.69
C MET A 65 14.14 -16.05 5.20
N TYR A 66 13.11 -15.48 5.83
CA TYR A 66 13.22 -14.96 7.21
C TYR A 66 12.38 -15.74 8.23
N HIS A 67 11.46 -16.61 7.77
CA HIS A 67 10.57 -17.44 8.59
C HIS A 67 9.90 -16.71 9.76
N PRO A 68 9.27 -15.53 9.55
CA PRO A 68 8.57 -14.84 10.61
C PRO A 68 7.40 -15.70 11.12
N THR A 69 7.21 -15.76 12.43
CA THR A 69 6.13 -16.53 13.08
C THR A 69 5.01 -15.64 13.63
N GLY A 70 5.32 -14.42 14.04
CA GLY A 70 4.37 -13.44 14.56
C GLY A 70 4.27 -12.23 13.62
N TRP A 71 5.03 -11.19 13.90
CA TRP A 71 5.10 -10.00 13.06
C TRP A 71 5.78 -10.30 11.73
N MET A 72 5.15 -9.98 10.62
CA MET A 72 5.76 -10.16 9.29
C MET A 72 7.10 -9.42 9.19
N PHE A 73 7.16 -8.19 9.73
CA PHE A 73 8.35 -7.36 9.81
C PHE A 73 8.77 -7.16 11.27
N TYR A 74 9.38 -8.19 11.86
CA TYR A 74 9.84 -8.17 13.25
C TYR A 74 11.14 -7.37 13.44
N SER A 75 11.37 -6.92 14.67
CA SER A 75 12.63 -6.31 15.09
C SER A 75 13.75 -7.36 15.15
N ARG A 76 14.92 -7.06 14.60
CA ARG A 76 16.08 -7.98 14.70
C ARG A 76 16.61 -8.13 16.13
N LEU A 77 16.36 -7.15 16.98
CA LEU A 77 16.81 -7.16 18.39
C LEU A 77 15.78 -7.84 19.32
N LEU A 78 14.50 -7.69 18.98
CA LEU A 78 13.37 -8.16 19.78
C LEU A 78 12.38 -8.84 18.83
N MET A 79 12.55 -10.15 18.61
CA MET A 79 11.76 -10.89 17.59
C MET A 79 10.26 -10.93 17.89
N ASP A 80 9.88 -10.72 19.14
CA ASP A 80 8.49 -10.62 19.62
C ASP A 80 7.85 -9.25 19.34
N LYS A 81 8.62 -8.27 18.87
CA LYS A 81 8.14 -6.91 18.57
C LYS A 81 8.22 -6.56 17.10
N PRO A 82 7.34 -5.70 16.60
CA PRO A 82 7.43 -5.22 15.23
C PRO A 82 8.67 -4.34 15.06
N MET A 83 9.14 -4.26 13.82
CA MET A 83 10.24 -3.36 13.43
C MET A 83 9.88 -1.91 13.72
N SER A 84 10.88 -1.11 14.11
CA SER A 84 10.68 0.34 14.30
C SER A 84 10.55 1.08 12.96
N ALA A 85 9.78 2.16 12.97
CA ALA A 85 9.61 3.00 11.79
C ALA A 85 10.92 3.60 11.26
N SER A 86 11.87 3.90 12.14
CA SER A 86 13.19 4.41 11.75
C SER A 86 14.01 3.40 10.96
N THR A 87 13.87 2.10 11.27
CA THR A 87 14.55 1.00 10.57
C THR A 87 14.08 0.88 9.11
N PHE A 88 12.89 1.33 8.77
CA PHE A 88 12.42 1.42 7.38
C PHE A 88 12.74 2.78 6.76
N ARG A 89 12.44 3.88 7.46
CA ARG A 89 12.58 5.25 6.89
C ARG A 89 14.02 5.59 6.49
N LYS A 90 15.01 5.22 7.32
CA LYS A 90 16.41 5.56 7.05
C LYS A 90 16.95 4.89 5.77
N PRO A 91 16.86 3.56 5.59
CA PRO A 91 17.28 2.90 4.35
C PRO A 91 16.48 3.36 3.13
N LEU A 92 15.16 3.53 3.25
CA LEU A 92 14.32 4.03 2.16
C LEU A 92 14.84 5.36 1.64
N ARG A 93 15.07 6.34 2.53
CA ARG A 93 15.60 7.66 2.17
C ARG A 93 16.98 7.57 1.50
N LYS A 94 17.88 6.76 2.08
CA LYS A 94 19.24 6.57 1.52
C LYS A 94 19.20 6.03 0.09
N HIS A 95 18.41 4.99 -0.16
CA HIS A 95 18.30 4.39 -1.49
C HIS A 95 17.59 5.32 -2.48
N ALA A 96 16.54 6.01 -2.04
CA ALA A 96 15.84 6.99 -2.87
C ALA A 96 16.78 8.11 -3.33
N GLN A 97 17.60 8.66 -2.43
CA GLN A 97 18.60 9.67 -2.76
C GLN A 97 19.65 9.14 -3.76
N ALA A 98 20.10 7.91 -3.59
CA ALA A 98 21.03 7.27 -4.54
C ALA A 98 20.40 7.08 -5.94
N CYS A 99 19.07 7.00 -6.03
CA CYS A 99 18.32 6.96 -7.29
C CYS A 99 17.91 8.36 -7.81
N GLY A 100 18.42 9.43 -7.22
CA GLY A 100 18.08 10.81 -7.63
C GLY A 100 16.73 11.34 -7.12
N LEU A 101 16.03 10.60 -6.28
CA LEU A 101 14.75 11.03 -5.68
C LEU A 101 15.02 11.89 -4.44
N LYS A 102 14.75 13.19 -4.53
CA LYS A 102 15.03 14.16 -3.44
C LYS A 102 14.17 13.92 -2.19
N HIS A 103 12.90 13.57 -2.38
CA HIS A 103 11.94 13.39 -1.30
C HIS A 103 11.18 12.07 -1.45
N CYS A 104 11.62 11.03 -0.72
CA CYS A 104 10.91 9.76 -0.66
C CYS A 104 10.82 9.27 0.78
N ASN A 105 9.62 8.99 1.22
CA ASN A 105 9.30 8.45 2.53
C ASN A 105 8.06 7.54 2.42
N PRO A 106 7.69 6.78 3.46
CA PRO A 106 6.53 5.88 3.37
C PRO A 106 5.21 6.57 3.02
N HIS A 107 5.04 7.83 3.41
CA HIS A 107 3.84 8.60 3.05
C HIS A 107 3.82 8.96 1.56
N THR A 108 4.98 9.28 0.99
CA THR A 108 5.14 9.50 -0.46
C THR A 108 4.79 8.25 -1.26
N LEU A 109 5.19 7.05 -0.79
CA LEU A 109 4.83 5.79 -1.44
C LEU A 109 3.32 5.55 -1.43
N ARG A 110 2.67 5.82 -0.30
CA ARG A 110 1.20 5.73 -0.18
C ARG A 110 0.49 6.77 -1.06
N HIS A 111 1.01 7.99 -1.14
CA HIS A 111 0.48 9.03 -2.02
C HIS A 111 0.59 8.62 -3.49
N ALA A 112 1.76 8.14 -3.91
CA ALA A 112 1.96 7.62 -5.26
C ALA A 112 1.01 6.46 -5.59
N TYR A 113 0.78 5.51 -4.64
CA TYR A 113 -0.22 4.47 -4.81
C TYR A 113 -1.60 5.05 -5.10
N ALA A 114 -2.05 6.01 -4.28
CA ALA A 114 -3.38 6.60 -4.44
C ALA A 114 -3.55 7.28 -5.80
N THR A 115 -2.56 8.08 -6.22
CA THR A 115 -2.56 8.78 -7.51
C THR A 115 -2.58 7.78 -8.68
N HIS A 116 -1.66 6.80 -8.69
CA HIS A 116 -1.57 5.82 -9.76
C HIS A 116 -2.80 4.90 -9.85
N GLN A 117 -3.46 4.58 -8.72
CA GLN A 117 -4.71 3.81 -8.74
C GLN A 117 -5.86 4.61 -9.36
N LEU A 118 -5.96 5.90 -9.04
CA LEU A 118 -6.96 6.78 -9.67
C LEU A 118 -6.68 6.96 -11.17
N GLU A 119 -5.44 7.17 -11.56
CA GLU A 119 -5.00 7.25 -12.97
C GLU A 119 -5.34 5.96 -13.74
N SER A 120 -5.26 4.81 -13.05
CA SER A 120 -5.61 3.50 -13.62
C SER A 120 -7.11 3.22 -13.63
N GLY A 121 -7.95 4.18 -13.21
CA GLY A 121 -9.40 4.06 -13.24
C GLY A 121 -10.03 3.43 -12.00
N MET A 122 -9.29 3.28 -10.88
CA MET A 122 -9.89 2.79 -9.64
C MET A 122 -10.94 3.79 -9.13
N PRO A 123 -12.20 3.35 -8.85
CA PRO A 123 -13.21 4.23 -8.29
C PRO A 123 -12.81 4.82 -6.94
N LEU A 124 -13.11 6.10 -6.73
CA LEU A 124 -12.71 6.85 -5.53
C LEU A 124 -13.14 6.17 -4.22
N HIS A 125 -14.34 5.59 -4.18
CA HIS A 125 -14.84 4.90 -2.99
C HIS A 125 -14.07 3.61 -2.68
N GLN A 126 -13.59 2.89 -3.70
CA GLN A 126 -12.74 1.72 -3.53
C GLN A 126 -11.36 2.13 -3.00
N LEU A 127 -10.79 3.21 -3.54
CA LEU A 127 -9.54 3.76 -3.04
C LEU A 127 -9.68 4.23 -1.59
N GLN A 128 -10.80 4.91 -1.25
CA GLN A 128 -11.09 5.33 0.13
C GLN A 128 -11.08 4.13 1.09
N HIS A 129 -11.78 3.06 0.72
CA HIS A 129 -11.82 1.82 1.51
C HIS A 129 -10.43 1.20 1.65
N GLN A 130 -9.70 1.06 0.54
CA GLN A 130 -8.34 0.50 0.50
C GLN A 130 -7.38 1.28 1.41
N LEU A 131 -7.44 2.61 1.36
CA LEU A 131 -6.61 3.48 2.18
C LEU A 131 -7.08 3.57 3.65
N GLY A 132 -8.35 3.25 3.94
CA GLY A 132 -8.93 3.39 5.28
C GLY A 132 -9.04 4.85 5.69
N HIS A 133 -9.57 5.69 4.79
CA HIS A 133 -9.93 7.07 5.11
C HIS A 133 -11.35 7.11 5.63
N SER A 134 -11.53 7.61 6.86
CA SER A 134 -12.87 7.83 7.46
C SER A 134 -13.63 8.95 6.76
N ASP A 135 -12.92 9.96 6.24
CA ASP A 135 -13.48 11.08 5.50
C ASP A 135 -13.07 11.00 4.02
N ILE A 136 -14.06 11.07 3.13
CA ILE A 136 -13.86 11.06 1.66
C ILE A 136 -13.06 12.28 1.19
N LYS A 137 -13.16 13.42 1.88
CA LYS A 137 -12.38 14.62 1.57
C LYS A 137 -10.88 14.36 1.53
N THR A 138 -10.39 13.49 2.42
CA THR A 138 -8.98 13.08 2.43
C THR A 138 -8.59 12.32 1.16
N THR A 139 -9.51 11.55 0.58
CA THR A 139 -9.26 10.85 -0.69
C THR A 139 -9.46 11.77 -1.89
N GLN A 140 -10.41 12.70 -1.82
CA GLN A 140 -10.66 13.70 -2.87
C GLN A 140 -9.45 14.62 -3.12
N SER A 141 -8.62 14.85 -2.09
CA SER A 141 -7.41 15.66 -2.26
C SER A 141 -6.45 15.09 -3.32
N TYR A 142 -6.49 13.79 -3.60
CA TYR A 142 -5.71 13.18 -4.66
C TYR A 142 -6.19 13.53 -6.08
N LEU A 143 -7.46 13.91 -6.25
CA LEU A 143 -8.01 14.30 -7.56
C LEU A 143 -7.33 15.55 -8.13
N HIS A 144 -6.84 16.45 -7.28
CA HIS A 144 -6.11 17.65 -7.72
C HIS A 144 -4.77 17.36 -8.37
N TRP A 145 -4.23 16.15 -8.20
CA TRP A 145 -2.94 15.73 -8.76
C TRP A 145 -3.10 14.93 -10.06
N LEU A 146 -4.33 14.58 -10.42
CA LEU A 146 -4.58 13.95 -11.71
C LEU A 146 -4.40 15.03 -12.78
N PRO A 147 -3.62 14.79 -13.86
CA PRO A 147 -3.74 15.60 -15.05
C PRO A 147 -5.23 15.59 -15.40
N GLU A 148 -5.77 16.75 -15.78
CA GLU A 148 -7.18 16.88 -16.15
C GLU A 148 -7.52 15.74 -17.11
N LEU A 149 -8.02 14.65 -16.58
CA LEU A 149 -8.78 13.67 -17.33
C LEU A 149 -9.96 14.51 -17.77
N GLY A 150 -9.86 15.04 -19.01
CA GLY A 150 -10.90 15.85 -19.59
C GLY A 150 -12.21 15.23 -19.22
N HIS A 151 -13.26 15.99 -19.02
CA HIS A 151 -14.58 15.53 -18.60
C HIS A 151 -15.12 14.43 -19.54
N GLY A 152 -14.35 13.34 -19.63
CA GLY A 152 -14.62 12.17 -20.44
C GLY A 152 -15.83 11.44 -19.89
N GLY A 153 -16.98 12.05 -20.09
CA GLY A 153 -18.19 11.28 -20.14
C GLY A 153 -17.97 10.19 -21.20
N ILE A 154 -18.05 8.93 -20.81
CA ILE A 154 -18.08 7.82 -21.78
C ILE A 154 -19.20 8.15 -22.75
N ASP A 155 -18.88 8.23 -24.03
CA ASP A 155 -19.90 8.36 -25.07
C ASP A 155 -20.75 7.08 -25.07
N LEU A 156 -21.82 7.10 -24.30
CA LEU A 156 -22.74 5.97 -24.17
C LEU A 156 -23.40 5.62 -25.49
N LEU A 157 -23.39 6.51 -26.48
CA LEU A 157 -23.98 6.28 -27.79
C LEU A 157 -22.99 5.65 -28.78
N ALA A 158 -21.68 5.71 -28.50
CA ALA A 158 -20.66 5.08 -29.35
C ALA A 158 -20.80 3.56 -29.45
N SER A 159 -21.45 2.92 -28.44
CA SER A 159 -21.75 1.49 -28.48
C SER A 159 -22.95 1.12 -29.36
N TRP A 160 -23.81 2.07 -29.74
CA TRP A 160 -25.01 1.85 -30.55
C TRP A 160 -24.71 1.96 -32.05
N SER A 161 -23.62 2.56 -32.44
CA SER A 161 -23.21 2.71 -33.85
C SER A 161 -22.50 1.48 -34.43
N LYS A 162 -22.40 0.37 -33.69
CA LYS A 162 -21.77 -0.90 -34.13
C LYS A 162 -22.76 -2.06 -34.31
N GLN A 163 -24.03 -1.79 -34.57
CA GLN A 163 -24.98 -2.79 -35.05
C GLN A 163 -25.28 -2.60 -36.51
#